data_dbbd972532be7f66b1715364a9631002
#
_entry.id   dbbd972532be7f66b1715364a9631002
#
_cell.length_a   1.000
_cell.length_b   1.000
_cell.length_c   1.000
_cell.angle_alpha   90.00
_cell.angle_beta   90.00
_cell.angle_gamma   90.00
#
_symmetry.space_group_name_H-M   'P 1'
#
loop_
_entity.id
_entity.type
_entity.pdbx_description
1 polymer ?
#
loop_
_entity_poly.entity_id
_entity_poly.type
_entity_poly.pdbx_seq_one_letter_code
_entity_poly.pdbx_strand_id
1 'polypeptide(L)'
;MLKKKIEMRYLLIILLVFTLSACYYDHEEILYGSTTGQPCTDTAGTVSYAQKVVPLLQSNCYGCHSGSAPSGNQLMGTYTADKAMAQSGKLYGTINHAAGYSPMPKGGAKMGACQIAVIKKWVDGGMLNN
;
A
#
# COMPACT_ATOMS: atom_id res chain seq x y z
N MET A 1 41.69 41.91 4.99
CA MET A 1 41.37 40.63 5.64
C MET A 1 39.89 40.44 5.97
N LEU A 2 39.15 41.49 6.32
CA LEU A 2 37.72 41.40 6.71
C LEU A 2 36.78 40.95 5.57
N LYS A 3 36.97 41.48 4.36
CA LYS A 3 36.17 41.10 3.17
C LYS A 3 36.23 39.60 2.86
N LYS A 4 37.38 39.01 2.92
CA LYS A 4 37.60 37.58 2.63
C LYS A 4 36.91 36.65 3.66
N LYS A 5 36.81 37.09 4.92
CA LYS A 5 36.06 36.36 5.97
C LYS A 5 34.53 36.42 5.77
N ILE A 6 34.05 37.55 5.26
CA ILE A 6 32.61 37.76 4.97
C ILE A 6 32.16 36.88 3.79
N GLU A 7 32.93 36.88 2.71
CA GLU A 7 32.68 36.05 1.52
C GLU A 7 32.64 34.55 1.87
N MET A 8 33.60 34.11 2.71
CA MET A 8 33.68 32.70 3.14
C MET A 8 32.48 32.29 4.02
N ARG A 9 31.93 33.21 4.82
CA ARG A 9 30.69 32.96 5.62
C ARG A 9 29.48 32.79 4.75
N TYR A 10 29.30 33.61 3.73
CA TYR A 10 28.20 33.49 2.77
C TYR A 10 28.31 32.21 1.95
N LEU A 11 29.50 31.81 1.53
CA LEU A 11 29.74 30.54 0.83
C LEU A 11 29.36 29.33 1.68
N LEU A 12 29.67 29.33 2.97
CA LEU A 12 29.28 28.26 3.91
C LEU A 12 27.78 28.21 4.14
N ILE A 13 27.10 29.37 4.23
CA ILE A 13 25.63 29.42 4.38
C ILE A 13 24.93 28.92 3.12
N ILE A 14 25.41 29.29 1.93
CA ILE A 14 24.87 28.81 0.65
C ILE A 14 25.07 27.29 0.53
N LEU A 15 26.24 26.77 0.90
CA LEU A 15 26.51 25.33 0.90
C LEU A 15 25.58 24.58 1.88
N LEU A 16 25.34 25.14 3.06
CA LEU A 16 24.45 24.57 4.07
C LEU A 16 22.99 24.54 3.60
N VAL A 17 22.52 25.58 2.91
CA VAL A 17 21.16 25.63 2.33
C VAL A 17 21.00 24.60 1.23
N PHE A 18 22.02 24.37 0.40
CA PHE A 18 21.98 23.36 -0.67
C PHE A 18 21.94 21.92 -0.12
N THR A 19 22.55 21.66 1.03
CA THR A 19 22.52 20.30 1.63
C THR A 19 21.19 19.97 2.28
N LEU A 20 20.36 20.95 2.64
CA LEU A 20 19.05 20.73 3.24
C LEU A 20 17.96 20.41 2.19
N SER A 21 18.21 20.65 0.90
CA SER A 21 17.24 20.36 -0.17
C SER A 21 17.32 18.92 -0.70
N ALA A 22 18.23 18.07 -0.21
CA ALA A 22 18.49 16.75 -0.77
C ALA A 22 17.63 15.62 -0.19
N CYS A 23 16.73 15.90 0.78
CA CYS A 23 15.94 14.87 1.45
C CYS A 23 14.43 14.91 1.15
N TYR A 24 14.00 15.62 0.11
CA TYR A 24 12.59 15.63 -0.28
C TYR A 24 12.40 14.97 -1.66
N TYR A 25 12.68 13.66 -1.70
CA TYR A 25 12.19 12.82 -2.79
C TYR A 25 11.29 11.75 -2.15
N ASP A 26 10.10 12.17 -1.78
CA ASP A 26 9.08 11.26 -1.32
C ASP A 26 8.40 10.64 -2.55
N HIS A 27 8.57 9.35 -2.74
CA HIS A 27 7.84 8.59 -3.74
C HIS A 27 6.41 8.36 -3.25
N GLU A 28 5.64 9.43 -3.14
CA GLU A 28 4.22 9.39 -2.76
C GLU A 28 3.40 8.49 -3.70
N GLU A 29 3.83 8.35 -4.95
CA GLU A 29 3.17 7.52 -5.96
C GLU A 29 3.23 6.02 -5.67
N ILE A 30 4.24 5.54 -4.91
CA ILE A 30 4.36 4.11 -4.57
C ILE A 30 3.52 3.77 -3.34
N LEU A 31 3.29 4.72 -2.43
CA LEU A 31 2.56 4.50 -1.18
C LEU A 31 1.05 4.75 -1.29
N TYR A 32 0.61 5.64 -2.17
CA TYR A 32 -0.79 6.08 -2.22
C TYR A 32 -1.41 5.99 -3.61
N GLY A 33 -1.15 4.98 -4.39
CA GLY A 33 -1.77 4.69 -5.69
C GLY A 33 -2.41 5.91 -6.38
N SER A 34 -1.82 6.34 -7.47
CA SER A 34 -2.19 7.51 -8.26
C SER A 34 -3.69 7.84 -8.28
N THR A 35 -4.06 8.99 -7.75
CA THR A 35 -5.41 9.58 -7.85
C THR A 35 -5.72 10.14 -9.25
N THR A 36 -4.79 10.05 -10.18
CA THR A 36 -4.89 10.66 -11.52
C THR A 36 -4.83 9.62 -12.63
N GLY A 37 -5.85 8.75 -12.76
CA GLY A 37 -6.11 8.01 -14.00
C GLY A 37 -4.98 7.17 -14.63
N GLN A 38 -3.84 7.04 -13.99
CA GLN A 38 -2.71 6.28 -14.49
C GLN A 38 -2.95 4.78 -14.33
N PRO A 39 -2.70 3.96 -15.37
CA PRO A 39 -2.91 2.52 -15.28
C PRO A 39 -2.03 1.92 -14.16
N CYS A 40 -2.62 1.06 -13.33
CA CYS A 40 -1.91 0.36 -12.27
C CYS A 40 -0.91 -0.63 -12.88
N THR A 41 0.36 -0.27 -12.93
CA THR A 41 1.44 -1.11 -13.46
C THR A 41 1.56 -2.44 -12.72
N ASP A 42 1.17 -2.46 -11.43
CA ASP A 42 1.17 -3.65 -10.58
C ASP A 42 0.16 -4.73 -11.00
N THR A 43 -0.72 -4.43 -11.93
CA THR A 43 -1.66 -5.40 -12.52
C THR A 43 -1.22 -5.95 -13.87
N ALA A 44 0.00 -5.64 -14.34
CA ALA A 44 0.53 -6.24 -15.56
C ALA A 44 0.83 -7.73 -15.36
N GLY A 45 0.40 -8.57 -16.30
CA GLY A 45 0.62 -10.02 -16.23
C GLY A 45 -0.15 -10.73 -15.09
N THR A 46 0.38 -11.86 -14.62
CA THR A 46 -0.16 -12.62 -13.49
C THR A 46 0.27 -11.97 -12.16
N VAL A 47 -0.69 -11.70 -11.29
CA VAL A 47 -0.39 -11.14 -9.96
C VAL A 47 0.15 -12.23 -9.05
N SER A 48 1.35 -12.02 -8.51
CA SER A 48 1.95 -12.91 -7.51
C SER A 48 1.29 -12.71 -6.15
N TYR A 49 0.84 -13.81 -5.54
CA TYR A 49 0.33 -13.80 -4.18
C TYR A 49 1.41 -13.36 -3.18
N ALA A 50 2.56 -14.01 -3.22
CA ALA A 50 3.63 -13.75 -2.25
C ALA A 50 4.20 -12.32 -2.36
N GLN A 51 4.38 -11.80 -3.58
CA GLN A 51 5.09 -10.54 -3.82
C GLN A 51 4.16 -9.33 -3.87
N LYS A 52 2.89 -9.50 -4.24
CA LYS A 52 1.95 -8.39 -4.44
C LYS A 52 0.78 -8.42 -3.46
N VAL A 53 0.14 -9.57 -3.26
CA VAL A 53 -1.07 -9.66 -2.43
C VAL A 53 -0.72 -9.67 -0.94
N VAL A 54 0.23 -10.51 -0.52
CA VAL A 54 0.62 -10.62 0.91
C VAL A 54 1.03 -9.28 1.51
N PRO A 55 1.89 -8.46 0.89
CA PRO A 55 2.25 -7.16 1.46
C PRO A 55 1.05 -6.22 1.65
N LEU A 56 0.09 -6.24 0.72
CA LEU A 56 -1.14 -5.44 0.84
C LEU A 56 -2.03 -5.92 1.98
N LEU A 57 -2.20 -7.24 2.13
CA LEU A 57 -2.99 -7.84 3.21
C LEU A 57 -2.31 -7.65 4.56
N GLN A 58 -0.99 -7.74 4.61
CA GLN A 58 -0.20 -7.53 5.84
C GLN A 58 -0.36 -6.11 6.37
N SER A 59 -0.27 -5.11 5.50
CA SER A 59 -0.37 -3.71 5.90
C SER A 59 -1.79 -3.27 6.27
N ASN A 60 -2.83 -3.90 5.69
CA ASN A 60 -4.21 -3.40 5.82
C ASN A 60 -5.14 -4.33 6.60
N CYS A 61 -4.80 -5.63 6.76
CA CYS A 61 -5.74 -6.65 7.26
C CYS A 61 -5.19 -7.44 8.44
N TYR A 62 -3.93 -7.95 8.36
CA TYR A 62 -3.43 -8.93 9.32
C TYR A 62 -3.31 -8.40 10.75
N GLY A 63 -3.12 -7.08 10.93
CA GLY A 63 -3.09 -6.48 12.27
C GLY A 63 -4.34 -6.79 13.11
N CYS A 64 -5.50 -6.95 12.46
CA CYS A 64 -6.76 -7.24 13.12
C CYS A 64 -7.29 -8.67 12.84
N HIS A 65 -6.90 -9.27 11.72
CA HIS A 65 -7.49 -10.53 11.24
C HIS A 65 -6.54 -11.73 11.31
N SER A 66 -5.42 -11.63 12.03
CA SER A 66 -4.50 -12.75 12.23
C SER A 66 -4.46 -13.21 13.71
N GLY A 67 -3.74 -14.32 13.96
CA GLY A 67 -3.56 -14.86 15.30
C GLY A 67 -4.73 -15.72 15.80
N SER A 68 -4.75 -15.97 17.12
CA SER A 68 -5.71 -16.89 17.74
C SER A 68 -7.11 -16.32 17.98
N ALA A 69 -7.25 -14.99 17.95
CA ALA A 69 -8.51 -14.29 18.18
C ALA A 69 -8.75 -13.19 17.11
N PRO A 70 -8.96 -13.57 15.85
CA PRO A 70 -9.12 -12.61 14.77
C PRO A 70 -10.43 -11.84 14.90
N SER A 71 -10.38 -10.54 14.60
CA SER A 71 -11.53 -9.63 14.65
C SER A 71 -12.69 -10.14 13.77
N GLY A 72 -13.89 -10.14 14.34
CA GLY A 72 -15.08 -10.64 13.64
C GLY A 72 -15.02 -12.12 13.26
N ASN A 73 -14.16 -12.89 13.91
CA ASN A 73 -13.93 -14.32 13.60
C ASN A 73 -13.55 -14.56 12.13
N GLN A 74 -12.87 -13.59 11.51
CA GLN A 74 -12.38 -13.69 10.12
C GLN A 74 -10.87 -13.87 10.16
N LEU A 75 -10.40 -15.11 10.04
CA LEU A 75 -8.96 -15.42 10.04
C LEU A 75 -8.33 -15.11 8.68
N MET A 76 -7.16 -14.46 8.72
CA MET A 76 -6.27 -14.18 7.59
C MET A 76 -4.81 -14.38 8.01
N GLY A 77 -3.88 -14.25 7.08
CA GLY A 77 -2.44 -14.34 7.36
C GLY A 77 -1.80 -15.67 6.94
N THR A 78 -2.56 -16.53 6.29
CA THR A 78 -2.05 -17.71 5.58
C THR A 78 -2.71 -17.79 4.21
N TYR A 79 -2.03 -18.40 3.24
CA TYR A 79 -2.62 -18.55 1.91
C TYR A 79 -4.01 -19.20 1.93
N THR A 80 -4.18 -20.26 2.73
CA THR A 80 -5.48 -20.97 2.84
C THR A 80 -6.58 -20.07 3.37
N ALA A 81 -6.29 -19.30 4.42
CA ALA A 81 -7.25 -18.39 5.03
C ALA A 81 -7.59 -17.20 4.09
N ASP A 82 -6.58 -16.60 3.48
CA ASP A 82 -6.74 -15.47 2.55
C ASP A 82 -7.51 -15.90 1.30
N LYS A 83 -7.22 -17.08 0.77
CA LYS A 83 -7.97 -17.68 -0.34
C LYS A 83 -9.43 -17.92 0.04
N ALA A 84 -9.70 -18.46 1.22
CA ALA A 84 -11.08 -18.67 1.69
C ALA A 84 -11.85 -17.34 1.80
N MET A 85 -11.23 -16.29 2.31
CA MET A 85 -11.80 -14.94 2.35
C MET A 85 -12.08 -14.39 0.94
N ALA A 86 -11.17 -14.63 0.00
CA ALA A 86 -11.34 -14.23 -1.39
C ALA A 86 -12.47 -15.01 -2.08
N GLN A 87 -12.51 -16.34 -1.92
CA GLN A 87 -13.55 -17.22 -2.49
C GLN A 87 -14.95 -16.90 -1.99
N SER A 88 -15.08 -16.49 -0.73
CA SER A 88 -16.37 -16.07 -0.16
C SER A 88 -16.89 -14.73 -0.72
N GLY A 89 -16.08 -14.01 -1.52
CA GLY A 89 -16.36 -12.65 -1.98
C GLY A 89 -16.15 -11.57 -0.92
N LYS A 90 -15.94 -11.94 0.34
CA LYS A 90 -15.80 -10.99 1.45
C LYS A 90 -14.58 -10.11 1.27
N LEU A 91 -13.42 -10.67 0.88
CA LEU A 91 -12.20 -9.89 0.71
C LEU A 91 -12.43 -8.71 -0.25
N TYR A 92 -12.84 -8.99 -1.47
CA TYR A 92 -13.04 -7.93 -2.46
C TYR A 92 -14.22 -7.02 -2.12
N GLY A 93 -15.34 -7.58 -1.68
CA GLY A 93 -16.55 -6.81 -1.34
C GLY A 93 -16.30 -5.78 -0.23
N THR A 94 -15.55 -6.17 0.82
CA THR A 94 -15.27 -5.28 1.97
C THR A 94 -14.29 -4.17 1.62
N ILE A 95 -13.18 -4.47 0.91
CA ILE A 95 -12.18 -3.44 0.54
C ILE A 95 -12.69 -2.49 -0.55
N ASN A 96 -13.58 -2.97 -1.42
CA ASN A 96 -14.20 -2.14 -2.44
C ASN A 96 -15.40 -1.33 -1.89
N HIS A 97 -15.76 -1.53 -0.63
CA HIS A 97 -16.95 -0.91 0.00
C HIS A 97 -18.23 -1.20 -0.79
N ALA A 98 -18.37 -2.43 -1.30
CA ALA A 98 -19.54 -2.84 -2.07
C ALA A 98 -20.78 -2.96 -1.18
N ALA A 99 -21.96 -2.71 -1.76
CA ALA A 99 -23.22 -2.84 -1.05
C ALA A 99 -23.41 -4.26 -0.48
N GLY A 100 -23.87 -4.37 0.76
CA GLY A 100 -24.03 -5.63 1.48
C GLY A 100 -22.79 -6.14 2.21
N TYR A 101 -21.67 -5.44 2.13
CA TYR A 101 -20.43 -5.75 2.86
C TYR A 101 -20.09 -4.67 3.87
N SER A 102 -19.56 -5.08 5.03
CA SER A 102 -18.98 -4.11 5.99
C SER A 102 -17.70 -3.50 5.43
N PRO A 103 -17.61 -2.17 5.30
CA PRO A 103 -16.41 -1.53 4.78
C PRO A 103 -15.16 -1.84 5.59
N MET A 104 -14.06 -2.16 4.90
CA MET A 104 -12.73 -2.38 5.48
C MET A 104 -11.68 -1.52 4.76
N PRO A 105 -10.62 -1.05 5.45
CA PRO A 105 -10.35 -1.19 6.90
C PRO A 105 -11.43 -0.54 7.78
N LYS A 106 -11.74 -1.16 8.92
CA LYS A 106 -12.80 -0.68 9.83
C LYS A 106 -12.46 0.70 10.40
N GLY A 107 -13.31 1.69 10.13
CA GLY A 107 -13.08 3.07 10.58
C GLY A 107 -11.96 3.81 9.84
N GLY A 108 -11.31 3.17 8.87
CA GLY A 108 -10.27 3.75 8.03
C GLY A 108 -10.77 4.20 6.66
N ALA A 109 -9.89 4.85 5.90
CA ALA A 109 -10.15 5.19 4.52
C ALA A 109 -10.22 3.93 3.64
N LYS A 110 -10.96 4.01 2.53
CA LYS A 110 -10.95 2.96 1.50
C LYS A 110 -9.54 2.78 0.95
N MET A 111 -9.14 1.55 0.69
CA MET A 111 -7.85 1.25 0.05
C MET A 111 -7.73 1.96 -1.31
N GLY A 112 -6.50 2.27 -1.70
CA GLY A 112 -6.22 2.89 -3.00
C GLY A 112 -6.73 2.04 -4.17
N ALA A 113 -7.17 2.68 -5.25
CA ALA A 113 -7.75 2.00 -6.40
C ALA A 113 -6.82 0.94 -7.00
N CYS A 114 -5.51 1.22 -7.08
CA CYS A 114 -4.52 0.26 -7.56
C CYS A 114 -4.35 -0.95 -6.63
N GLN A 115 -4.36 -0.75 -5.31
CA GLN A 115 -4.29 -1.84 -4.34
C GLN A 115 -5.50 -2.78 -4.48
N ILE A 116 -6.69 -2.21 -4.62
CA ILE A 116 -7.93 -2.97 -4.85
C ILE A 116 -7.87 -3.71 -6.20
N ALA A 117 -7.33 -3.07 -7.25
CA ALA A 117 -7.17 -3.69 -8.57
C ALA A 117 -6.21 -4.89 -8.55
N VAL A 118 -5.11 -4.82 -7.78
CA VAL A 118 -4.18 -5.95 -7.59
C VAL A 118 -4.90 -7.14 -6.95
N ILE A 119 -5.62 -6.91 -5.85
CA ILE A 119 -6.38 -7.96 -5.17
C ILE A 119 -7.46 -8.54 -6.09
N LYS A 120 -8.20 -7.67 -6.78
CA LYS A 120 -9.22 -8.12 -7.75
C LYS A 120 -8.62 -9.01 -8.83
N LYS A 121 -7.50 -8.61 -9.41
CA LYS A 121 -6.85 -9.38 -10.47
C LYS A 121 -6.32 -10.74 -9.98
N TRP A 122 -5.83 -10.82 -8.74
CA TRP A 122 -5.47 -12.09 -8.13
C TRP A 122 -6.68 -13.00 -7.94
N VAL A 123 -7.81 -12.44 -7.47
CA VAL A 123 -9.08 -13.18 -7.30
C VAL A 123 -9.57 -13.70 -8.65
N ASP A 124 -9.65 -12.83 -9.67
CA ASP A 124 -10.11 -13.17 -11.02
C ASP A 124 -9.17 -14.18 -11.71
N GLY A 125 -7.87 -14.15 -11.39
CA GLY A 125 -6.84 -15.06 -11.88
C GLY A 125 -6.82 -16.44 -11.20
N GLY A 126 -7.79 -16.74 -10.35
CA GLY A 126 -7.93 -18.05 -9.70
C GLY A 126 -7.20 -18.16 -8.36
N MET A 127 -6.76 -17.04 -7.79
CA MET A 127 -6.15 -17.00 -6.45
C MET A 127 -4.95 -17.94 -6.34
N LEU A 128 -4.00 -17.83 -7.27
CA LEU A 128 -2.81 -18.69 -7.32
C LEU A 128 -1.91 -18.44 -6.09
N ASN A 129 -1.24 -19.51 -5.62
CA ASN A 129 -0.21 -19.45 -4.59
C ASN A 129 1.17 -19.39 -5.26
N ASN A 130 1.60 -18.23 -5.71
CA ASN A 130 2.81 -18.01 -6.51
C ASN A 130 3.66 -16.85 -6.00
#